data_7cdd2014e327a97318d10ef5006544c9
#
_entry.id   7cdd2014e327a97318d10ef5006544c9
#
_cell.length_a   1.000
_cell.length_b   1.000
_cell.length_c   1.000
_cell.angle_alpha   90.00
_cell.angle_beta   90.00
_cell.angle_gamma   90.00
#
_symmetry.space_group_name_H-M   'P 1'
#
loop_
_entity.id
_entity.type
_entity.pdbx_description
1 polymer ?
#
loop_
_entity_poly.entity_id
_entity_poly.type
_entity_poly.pdbx_seq_one_letter_code
_entity_poly.pdbx_strand_id
1 'polypeptide(L)'
;MLNIPKLPLEDWVTAGVNWLTDHLSGLFNVMQHVGQAVMDGLTNGLTAIPMPLMIAGITLIAILTTPKKIGFPAFTFFGLAIVANQNLWEDLMSTLTLVIMASVISLVIGIPLGILTAKSPKTAAIVKPILDFMQTMPGFVYLIPAVAFFGIGVVPGVFASIIFALPPMVRMTDLGIRQVPVSLVEAADSFGSTTWQKLIKLELPSARNTILAGANQTIMLALSMVVTASMIGAPGLGRGVLSAVQHADIGLGFVNGLGLVILAIIIDRFTQKLTTQPGQKAETKPWKRWTILATVLVMIAGGVINVMTTQKATGQRVNLGYVEWDSEVASTNVLAESLRQHGYHVTMTPLDSAVLWQSVAKGQIDASVSAWLPYTNKVLYNKFKNDVDMLGPNLRGAKTGLVVPDYMAANSIADLSNQADKTITGIEPGAGEMASAQKTLDSYDNLKGWQLQGSSSGAMAIALDKAYKAKKDIVVTGWSPHWMFSKYHLKYLADPKETMGKGENIQTFTRKGLKQDNPKLGKVLDKFHWTKDDMESVMLAIQNGKSPKAAAADWLKSHKKLADSWYD
;
A
#
# COMPACT_ATOMS: atom_id res chain seq x y z
N MET A 1 -34.91 25.56 -7.12
CA MET A 1 -34.07 24.36 -7.34
C MET A 1 -34.98 23.23 -7.79
N LEU A 2 -34.68 22.59 -8.91
CA LEU A 2 -35.42 21.42 -9.40
C LEU A 2 -35.23 20.30 -8.36
N ASN A 3 -36.33 19.83 -7.78
CA ASN A 3 -36.34 18.76 -6.78
C ASN A 3 -36.28 17.41 -7.53
N ILE A 4 -35.12 17.12 -8.15
CA ILE A 4 -34.88 15.85 -8.83
C ILE A 4 -34.53 14.82 -7.73
N PRO A 5 -35.27 13.70 -7.63
CA PRO A 5 -34.96 12.67 -6.63
C PRO A 5 -33.54 12.13 -6.87
N LYS A 6 -32.77 11.99 -5.79
CA LYS A 6 -31.40 11.43 -5.84
C LYS A 6 -31.47 10.00 -6.35
N LEU A 7 -30.77 9.71 -7.45
CA LEU A 7 -30.64 8.33 -7.94
C LEU A 7 -29.85 7.49 -6.93
N PRO A 8 -30.28 6.27 -6.60
CA PRO A 8 -29.59 5.40 -5.64
C PRO A 8 -28.38 4.68 -6.29
N LEU A 9 -27.46 5.48 -6.87
CA LEU A 9 -26.29 4.95 -7.59
C LEU A 9 -25.37 4.15 -6.66
N GLU A 10 -25.23 4.59 -5.39
CA GLU A 10 -24.45 3.93 -4.37
C GLU A 10 -24.97 2.51 -4.11
N ASP A 11 -26.29 2.36 -3.95
CA ASP A 11 -26.93 1.07 -3.71
C ASP A 11 -26.77 0.13 -4.92
N TRP A 12 -26.91 0.67 -6.13
CA TRP A 12 -26.77 -0.13 -7.37
C TRP A 12 -25.33 -0.64 -7.56
N VAL A 13 -24.33 0.22 -7.32
CA VAL A 13 -22.92 -0.18 -7.41
C VAL A 13 -22.59 -1.20 -6.33
N THR A 14 -23.03 -0.95 -5.10
CA THR A 14 -22.83 -1.88 -3.98
C THR A 14 -23.48 -3.24 -4.24
N ALA A 15 -24.72 -3.25 -4.71
CA ALA A 15 -25.44 -4.49 -5.08
C ALA A 15 -24.72 -5.23 -6.21
N GLY A 16 -24.22 -4.50 -7.23
CA GLY A 16 -23.46 -5.08 -8.34
C GLY A 16 -22.14 -5.70 -7.90
N VAL A 17 -21.36 -5.02 -7.05
CA VAL A 17 -20.11 -5.55 -6.51
C VAL A 17 -20.36 -6.78 -5.62
N ASN A 18 -21.37 -6.74 -4.75
CA ASN A 18 -21.74 -7.87 -3.90
C ASN A 18 -22.18 -9.07 -4.75
N TRP A 19 -23.04 -8.84 -5.77
CA TRP A 19 -23.46 -9.91 -6.68
C TRP A 19 -22.27 -10.57 -7.38
N LEU A 20 -21.31 -9.78 -7.90
CA LEU A 20 -20.09 -10.30 -8.51
C LEU A 20 -19.26 -11.10 -7.48
N THR A 21 -19.11 -10.57 -6.27
CA THR A 21 -18.35 -11.24 -5.21
C THR A 21 -18.97 -12.58 -4.85
N ASP A 22 -20.30 -12.65 -4.71
CA ASP A 22 -21.01 -13.85 -4.31
C ASP A 22 -21.01 -14.93 -5.40
N HIS A 23 -21.26 -14.54 -6.66
CA HIS A 23 -21.40 -15.49 -7.78
C HIS A 23 -20.06 -15.91 -8.39
N LEU A 24 -19.03 -15.05 -8.32
CA LEU A 24 -17.70 -15.31 -8.89
C LEU A 24 -16.64 -15.54 -7.82
N SER A 25 -17.02 -15.79 -6.55
CA SER A 25 -16.10 -16.02 -5.45
C SER A 25 -15.08 -17.11 -5.72
N GLY A 26 -15.49 -18.22 -6.34
CA GLY A 26 -14.60 -19.32 -6.73
C GLY A 26 -13.52 -18.87 -7.73
N LEU A 27 -13.92 -18.06 -8.74
CA LEU A 27 -12.97 -17.51 -9.73
C LEU A 27 -11.98 -16.55 -9.06
N PHE A 28 -12.48 -15.62 -8.24
CA PHE A 28 -11.64 -14.65 -7.54
C PHE A 28 -10.67 -15.34 -6.57
N ASN A 29 -11.11 -16.38 -5.86
CA ASN A 29 -10.26 -17.17 -4.98
C ASN A 29 -9.14 -17.88 -5.75
N VAL A 30 -9.44 -18.49 -6.90
CA VAL A 30 -8.40 -19.10 -7.76
C VAL A 30 -7.42 -18.05 -8.25
N MET A 31 -7.91 -16.90 -8.75
CA MET A 31 -7.05 -15.81 -9.21
C MET A 31 -6.17 -15.27 -8.07
N GLN A 32 -6.72 -15.15 -6.86
CA GLN A 32 -5.98 -14.74 -5.66
C GLN A 32 -4.88 -15.73 -5.32
N HIS A 33 -5.18 -17.04 -5.22
CA HIS A 33 -4.19 -18.05 -4.86
C HIS A 33 -3.10 -18.20 -5.91
N VAL A 34 -3.47 -18.27 -7.18
CA VAL A 34 -2.51 -18.36 -8.29
C VAL A 34 -1.68 -17.08 -8.40
N GLY A 35 -2.34 -15.92 -8.33
CA GLY A 35 -1.66 -14.62 -8.35
C GLY A 35 -0.68 -14.49 -7.20
N GLN A 36 -1.08 -14.84 -5.98
CA GLN A 36 -0.20 -14.79 -4.80
C GLN A 36 0.99 -15.74 -4.95
N ALA A 37 0.76 -16.99 -5.39
CA ALA A 37 1.84 -17.97 -5.59
C ALA A 37 2.87 -17.49 -6.64
N VAL A 38 2.39 -16.87 -7.73
CA VAL A 38 3.28 -16.30 -8.76
C VAL A 38 4.05 -15.10 -8.20
N MET A 39 3.39 -14.21 -7.48
CA MET A 39 4.03 -13.03 -6.87
C MET A 39 5.07 -13.43 -5.83
N ASP A 40 4.73 -14.35 -4.94
CA ASP A 40 5.66 -14.88 -3.93
C ASP A 40 6.86 -15.58 -4.60
N GLY A 41 6.60 -16.37 -5.64
CA GLY A 41 7.64 -17.02 -6.42
C GLY A 41 8.62 -16.04 -7.06
N LEU A 42 8.10 -14.98 -7.67
CA LEU A 42 8.92 -13.92 -8.28
C LEU A 42 9.69 -13.11 -7.23
N THR A 43 9.03 -12.68 -6.17
CA THR A 43 9.66 -11.90 -5.10
C THR A 43 10.74 -12.72 -4.41
N ASN A 44 10.43 -13.97 -4.04
CA ASN A 44 11.41 -14.89 -3.44
C ASN A 44 12.57 -15.20 -4.40
N GLY A 45 12.29 -15.34 -5.69
CA GLY A 45 13.33 -15.54 -6.69
C GLY A 45 14.27 -14.35 -6.83
N LEU A 46 13.73 -13.12 -6.80
CA LEU A 46 14.54 -11.89 -6.86
C LEU A 46 15.32 -11.66 -5.57
N THR A 47 14.71 -11.85 -4.42
CA THR A 47 15.36 -11.68 -3.10
C THR A 47 16.36 -12.80 -2.79
N ALA A 48 16.19 -13.97 -3.40
CA ALA A 48 17.16 -15.07 -3.29
C ALA A 48 18.53 -14.72 -3.91
N ILE A 49 18.56 -13.83 -4.90
CA ILE A 49 19.83 -13.39 -5.50
C ILE A 49 20.58 -12.52 -4.49
N PRO A 50 21.83 -12.87 -4.11
CA PRO A 50 22.61 -12.04 -3.20
C PRO A 50 22.69 -10.59 -3.69
N MET A 51 22.34 -9.63 -2.82
CA MET A 51 22.26 -8.21 -3.14
C MET A 51 23.51 -7.68 -3.90
N PRO A 52 24.76 -7.95 -3.49
CA PRO A 52 25.95 -7.47 -4.21
C PRO A 52 26.03 -8.05 -5.64
N LEU A 53 25.65 -9.30 -5.82
CA LEU A 53 25.63 -9.97 -7.13
C LEU A 53 24.59 -9.33 -8.06
N MET A 54 23.43 -8.98 -7.52
CA MET A 54 22.38 -8.34 -8.29
C MET A 54 22.77 -6.90 -8.69
N ILE A 55 23.34 -6.12 -7.78
CA ILE A 55 23.86 -4.76 -8.08
C ILE A 55 24.93 -4.85 -9.19
N ALA A 56 25.90 -5.75 -9.03
CA ALA A 56 26.96 -5.96 -10.03
C ALA A 56 26.39 -6.40 -11.40
N GLY A 57 25.44 -7.35 -11.40
CA GLY A 57 24.81 -7.86 -12.60
C GLY A 57 24.02 -6.79 -13.35
N ILE A 58 23.15 -6.04 -12.69
CA ILE A 58 22.36 -4.96 -13.30
C ILE A 58 23.30 -3.86 -13.83
N THR A 59 24.34 -3.50 -13.07
CA THR A 59 25.35 -2.51 -13.50
C THR A 59 26.12 -2.99 -14.72
N LEU A 60 26.50 -4.27 -14.78
CA LEU A 60 27.18 -4.84 -15.94
C LEU A 60 26.27 -4.81 -17.18
N ILE A 61 24.99 -5.17 -17.04
CA ILE A 61 24.00 -5.06 -18.12
C ILE A 61 23.87 -3.59 -18.59
N ALA A 62 23.88 -2.64 -17.65
CA ALA A 62 23.87 -1.21 -17.99
C ALA A 62 25.11 -0.77 -18.79
N ILE A 63 26.31 -1.27 -18.45
CA ILE A 63 27.56 -1.02 -19.20
C ILE A 63 27.47 -1.61 -20.61
N LEU A 64 27.01 -2.85 -20.73
CA LEU A 64 26.91 -3.55 -22.02
C LEU A 64 25.90 -2.89 -22.98
N THR A 65 24.82 -2.34 -22.43
CA THR A 65 23.75 -1.66 -23.19
C THR A 65 24.09 -0.21 -23.51
N THR A 66 25.01 0.44 -22.76
CA THR A 66 25.38 1.85 -22.95
C THR A 66 26.90 2.07 -23.06
N PRO A 67 27.59 1.47 -24.03
CA PRO A 67 29.07 1.37 -24.06
C PRO A 67 29.82 2.70 -24.20
N LYS A 68 29.12 3.79 -24.57
CA LYS A 68 29.74 5.11 -24.76
C LYS A 68 29.36 6.14 -23.69
N LYS A 69 28.53 5.76 -22.70
CA LYS A 69 28.02 6.69 -21.66
C LYS A 69 28.18 6.06 -20.28
N ILE A 70 29.13 6.55 -19.51
CA ILE A 70 29.39 6.06 -18.13
C ILE A 70 28.29 6.49 -17.15
N GLY A 71 27.56 7.56 -17.44
CA GLY A 71 26.60 8.16 -16.50
C GLY A 71 25.48 7.21 -16.08
N PHE A 72 24.90 6.42 -17.01
CA PHE A 72 23.84 5.47 -16.66
C PHE A 72 24.33 4.27 -15.82
N PRO A 73 25.43 3.59 -16.18
CA PRO A 73 26.01 2.55 -15.32
C PRO A 73 26.40 3.06 -13.94
N ALA A 74 27.01 4.25 -13.84
CA ALA A 74 27.35 4.87 -12.56
C ALA A 74 26.09 5.17 -11.73
N PHE A 75 25.06 5.77 -12.35
CA PHE A 75 23.77 6.00 -11.68
C PHE A 75 23.14 4.68 -11.17
N THR A 76 23.19 3.62 -11.99
CA THR A 76 22.65 2.30 -11.61
C THR A 76 23.40 1.74 -10.40
N PHE A 77 24.73 1.77 -10.41
CA PHE A 77 25.53 1.27 -9.30
C PHE A 77 25.29 2.08 -8.01
N PHE A 78 25.49 3.38 -8.05
CA PHE A 78 25.34 4.23 -6.86
C PHE A 78 23.90 4.29 -6.37
N GLY A 79 22.92 4.34 -7.28
CA GLY A 79 21.50 4.33 -6.91
C GLY A 79 21.11 3.07 -6.17
N LEU A 80 21.45 1.89 -6.71
CA LEU A 80 21.17 0.62 -6.03
C LEU A 80 21.98 0.46 -4.72
N ALA A 81 23.22 0.96 -4.67
CA ALA A 81 24.03 0.96 -3.45
C ALA A 81 23.41 1.85 -2.35
N ILE A 82 22.83 3.01 -2.70
CA ILE A 82 22.09 3.85 -1.76
C ILE A 82 20.86 3.11 -1.22
N VAL A 83 20.05 2.50 -2.07
CA VAL A 83 18.88 1.72 -1.64
C VAL A 83 19.29 0.59 -0.70
N ALA A 84 20.38 -0.11 -1.01
CA ALA A 84 20.93 -1.16 -0.16
C ALA A 84 21.41 -0.62 1.19
N ASN A 85 22.12 0.52 1.21
CA ASN A 85 22.58 1.19 2.43
C ASN A 85 21.44 1.60 3.35
N GLN A 86 20.30 2.02 2.78
CA GLN A 86 19.10 2.39 3.52
C GLN A 86 18.25 1.19 3.97
N ASN A 87 18.70 -0.05 3.78
CA ASN A 87 17.98 -1.29 4.09
C ASN A 87 16.63 -1.46 3.35
N LEU A 88 16.47 -0.81 2.19
CA LEU A 88 15.24 -0.85 1.39
C LEU A 88 15.27 -1.92 0.29
N TRP A 89 16.20 -2.87 0.36
CA TRP A 89 16.40 -3.85 -0.72
C TRP A 89 15.20 -4.78 -0.93
N GLU A 90 14.64 -5.32 0.14
CA GLU A 90 13.48 -6.21 0.07
C GLU A 90 12.24 -5.46 -0.45
N ASP A 91 12.04 -4.22 -0.01
CA ASP A 91 10.96 -3.35 -0.48
C ASP A 91 11.14 -2.98 -1.96
N LEU A 92 12.38 -2.75 -2.41
CA LEU A 92 12.69 -2.54 -3.83
C LEU A 92 12.33 -3.76 -4.66
N MET A 93 12.66 -4.99 -4.21
CA MET A 93 12.34 -6.22 -4.92
C MET A 93 10.83 -6.47 -4.99
N SER A 94 10.11 -6.23 -3.91
CA SER A 94 8.65 -6.32 -3.85
C SER A 94 7.99 -5.33 -4.80
N THR A 95 8.48 -4.09 -4.83
CA THR A 95 8.03 -3.05 -5.78
C THR A 95 8.29 -3.47 -7.21
N LEU A 96 9.51 -3.94 -7.51
CA LEU A 96 9.89 -4.41 -8.85
C LEU A 96 8.98 -5.55 -9.32
N THR A 97 8.70 -6.52 -8.44
CA THR A 97 7.80 -7.65 -8.75
C THR A 97 6.40 -7.15 -9.10
N LEU A 98 5.83 -6.25 -8.31
CA LEU A 98 4.50 -5.69 -8.55
C LEU A 98 4.44 -4.97 -9.90
N VAL A 99 5.43 -4.12 -10.18
CA VAL A 99 5.50 -3.35 -11.44
C VAL A 99 5.67 -4.27 -12.64
N ILE A 100 6.54 -5.28 -12.56
CA ILE A 100 6.72 -6.25 -13.64
C ILE A 100 5.41 -6.99 -13.92
N MET A 101 4.75 -7.52 -12.89
CA MET A 101 3.51 -8.28 -13.07
C MET A 101 2.39 -7.42 -13.65
N ALA A 102 2.15 -6.23 -13.08
CA ALA A 102 1.13 -5.32 -13.61
C ALA A 102 1.42 -4.95 -15.07
N SER A 103 2.69 -4.68 -15.39
CA SER A 103 3.10 -4.31 -16.75
C SER A 103 2.96 -5.48 -17.73
N VAL A 104 3.46 -6.68 -17.38
CA VAL A 104 3.37 -7.86 -18.24
C VAL A 104 1.92 -8.22 -18.54
N ILE A 105 1.05 -8.23 -17.53
CA ILE A 105 -0.38 -8.51 -17.73
C ILE A 105 -1.02 -7.41 -18.59
N SER A 106 -0.69 -6.14 -18.35
CA SER A 106 -1.19 -5.04 -19.18
C SER A 106 -0.72 -5.12 -20.63
N LEU A 107 0.51 -5.60 -20.90
CA LEU A 107 1.00 -5.84 -22.26
C LEU A 107 0.27 -7.02 -22.92
N VAL A 108 0.12 -8.12 -22.20
CA VAL A 108 -0.54 -9.35 -22.71
C VAL A 108 -2.01 -9.09 -23.06
N ILE A 109 -2.70 -8.26 -22.31
CA ILE A 109 -4.08 -7.87 -22.58
C ILE A 109 -4.15 -6.70 -23.57
N GLY A 110 -3.30 -5.70 -23.37
CA GLY A 110 -3.38 -4.42 -24.08
C GLY A 110 -2.98 -4.49 -25.54
N ILE A 111 -1.96 -5.31 -25.89
CA ILE A 111 -1.54 -5.47 -27.31
C ILE A 111 -2.65 -6.12 -28.14
N PRO A 112 -3.20 -7.29 -27.76
CA PRO A 112 -4.31 -7.88 -28.51
C PRO A 112 -5.55 -6.97 -28.59
N LEU A 113 -5.91 -6.33 -27.51
CA LEU A 113 -7.04 -5.40 -27.48
C LEU A 113 -6.80 -4.18 -28.36
N GLY A 114 -5.57 -3.64 -28.38
CA GLY A 114 -5.15 -2.57 -29.29
C GLY A 114 -5.18 -2.98 -30.77
N ILE A 115 -4.79 -4.21 -31.09
CA ILE A 115 -4.92 -4.77 -32.44
C ILE A 115 -6.41 -4.84 -32.84
N LEU A 116 -7.26 -5.34 -31.95
CA LEU A 116 -8.69 -5.46 -32.22
C LEU A 116 -9.34 -4.09 -32.43
N THR A 117 -8.96 -3.07 -31.64
CA THR A 117 -9.47 -1.69 -31.81
C THR A 117 -8.98 -1.06 -33.11
N ALA A 118 -7.75 -1.35 -33.54
CA ALA A 118 -7.20 -0.87 -34.81
C ALA A 118 -7.94 -1.47 -36.02
N LYS A 119 -8.32 -2.76 -35.93
CA LYS A 119 -8.94 -3.51 -37.03
C LYS A 119 -10.47 -3.41 -37.10
N SER A 120 -11.15 -3.09 -35.98
CA SER A 120 -12.58 -3.07 -35.89
C SER A 120 -13.12 -1.74 -35.34
N PRO A 121 -13.78 -0.91 -36.16
CA PRO A 121 -14.45 0.30 -35.70
C PRO A 121 -15.48 0.04 -34.59
N LYS A 122 -16.19 -1.10 -34.67
CA LYS A 122 -17.18 -1.50 -33.66
C LYS A 122 -16.51 -1.78 -32.33
N THR A 123 -15.39 -2.51 -32.31
CA THR A 123 -14.59 -2.76 -31.11
C THR A 123 -14.04 -1.43 -30.55
N ALA A 124 -13.53 -0.56 -31.40
CA ALA A 124 -13.04 0.75 -30.99
C ALA A 124 -14.12 1.61 -30.31
N ALA A 125 -15.35 1.59 -30.85
CA ALA A 125 -16.48 2.36 -30.29
C ALA A 125 -16.88 1.90 -28.88
N ILE A 126 -16.67 0.63 -28.55
CA ILE A 126 -16.96 0.07 -27.20
C ILE A 126 -15.77 0.25 -26.28
N VAL A 127 -14.56 -0.09 -26.75
CA VAL A 127 -13.37 -0.12 -25.89
C VAL A 127 -12.89 1.27 -25.50
N LYS A 128 -12.90 2.25 -26.42
CA LYS A 128 -12.41 3.61 -26.13
C LYS A 128 -13.11 4.28 -24.94
N PRO A 129 -14.44 4.31 -24.83
CA PRO A 129 -15.11 4.87 -23.66
C PRO A 129 -14.75 4.16 -22.34
N ILE A 130 -14.56 2.84 -22.38
CA ILE A 130 -14.13 2.06 -21.21
C ILE A 130 -12.73 2.49 -20.78
N LEU A 131 -11.79 2.63 -21.73
CA LEU A 131 -10.43 3.10 -21.43
C LEU A 131 -10.43 4.55 -20.90
N ASP A 132 -11.32 5.41 -21.42
CA ASP A 132 -11.49 6.78 -20.93
C ASP A 132 -11.96 6.78 -19.47
N PHE A 133 -12.96 5.96 -19.15
CA PHE A 133 -13.44 5.76 -17.79
C PHE A 133 -12.32 5.25 -16.86
N MET A 134 -11.55 4.24 -17.31
CA MET A 134 -10.43 3.70 -16.55
C MET A 134 -9.34 4.74 -16.25
N GLN A 135 -9.10 5.72 -17.10
CA GLN A 135 -8.08 6.75 -16.88
C GLN A 135 -8.58 7.99 -16.13
N THR A 136 -9.85 8.33 -16.24
CA THR A 136 -10.42 9.53 -15.61
C THR A 136 -10.82 9.30 -14.16
N MET A 137 -11.15 8.07 -13.79
CA MET A 137 -11.46 7.73 -12.41
C MET A 137 -10.18 7.74 -11.56
N PRO A 138 -10.19 8.38 -10.39
CA PRO A 138 -9.03 8.36 -9.47
C PRO A 138 -8.60 6.93 -9.13
N GLY A 139 -7.28 6.65 -9.22
CA GLY A 139 -6.74 5.29 -9.07
C GLY A 139 -7.10 4.59 -7.77
N PHE A 140 -7.24 5.33 -6.67
CA PHE A 140 -7.62 4.77 -5.36
C PHE A 140 -9.06 4.22 -5.33
N VAL A 141 -9.96 4.69 -6.20
CA VAL A 141 -11.35 4.17 -6.27
C VAL A 141 -11.37 2.70 -6.67
N TYR A 142 -10.40 2.27 -7.48
CA TYR A 142 -10.26 0.87 -7.88
C TYR A 142 -9.83 -0.08 -6.77
N LEU A 143 -9.27 0.46 -5.67
CA LEU A 143 -8.87 -0.36 -4.52
C LEU A 143 -10.07 -0.99 -3.83
N ILE A 144 -11.21 -0.30 -3.79
CA ILE A 144 -12.41 -0.77 -3.09
C ILE A 144 -12.93 -2.08 -3.70
N PRO A 145 -13.25 -2.16 -5.01
CA PRO A 145 -13.65 -3.44 -5.62
C PRO A 145 -12.51 -4.46 -5.64
N ALA A 146 -11.25 -4.03 -5.79
CA ALA A 146 -10.12 -4.95 -5.74
C ALA A 146 -10.04 -5.69 -4.40
N VAL A 147 -10.23 -4.97 -3.28
CA VAL A 147 -10.31 -5.59 -1.93
C VAL A 147 -11.55 -6.45 -1.78
N ALA A 148 -12.69 -6.06 -2.34
CA ALA A 148 -13.90 -6.87 -2.30
C ALA A 148 -13.72 -8.23 -3.00
N PHE A 149 -13.03 -8.25 -4.15
CA PHE A 149 -12.82 -9.45 -4.98
C PHE A 149 -11.67 -10.32 -4.47
N PHE A 150 -10.52 -9.71 -4.17
CA PHE A 150 -9.26 -10.43 -3.89
C PHE A 150 -8.79 -10.30 -2.44
N GLY A 151 -9.43 -9.46 -1.62
CA GLY A 151 -8.95 -9.13 -0.29
C GLY A 151 -7.79 -8.14 -0.30
N ILE A 152 -6.83 -8.29 0.63
CA ILE A 152 -5.68 -7.40 0.76
C ILE A 152 -4.40 -7.99 0.16
N GLY A 153 -3.41 -7.12 -0.06
CA GLY A 153 -2.04 -7.52 -0.40
C GLY A 153 -1.66 -7.24 -1.84
N VAL A 154 -0.77 -8.08 -2.37
CA VAL A 154 -0.13 -7.83 -3.67
C VAL A 154 -1.10 -8.00 -4.84
N VAL A 155 -1.93 -9.05 -4.83
CA VAL A 155 -2.82 -9.38 -5.95
C VAL A 155 -3.84 -8.29 -6.24
N PRO A 156 -4.60 -7.77 -5.26
CA PRO A 156 -5.49 -6.64 -5.50
C PRO A 156 -4.73 -5.36 -5.90
N GLY A 157 -3.49 -5.16 -5.39
CA GLY A 157 -2.62 -4.07 -5.81
C GLY A 157 -2.22 -4.16 -7.29
N VAL A 158 -1.85 -5.36 -7.77
CA VAL A 158 -1.57 -5.63 -9.18
C VAL A 158 -2.82 -5.41 -10.03
N PHE A 159 -3.99 -5.88 -9.58
CA PHE A 159 -5.25 -5.71 -10.30
C PHE A 159 -5.61 -4.22 -10.49
N ALA A 160 -5.54 -3.42 -9.44
CA ALA A 160 -5.78 -1.98 -9.52
C ALA A 160 -4.74 -1.29 -10.43
N SER A 161 -3.48 -1.73 -10.37
CA SER A 161 -2.41 -1.20 -11.21
C SER A 161 -2.63 -1.54 -12.69
N ILE A 162 -3.14 -2.73 -13.02
CA ILE A 162 -3.50 -3.12 -14.39
C ILE A 162 -4.60 -2.20 -14.93
N ILE A 163 -5.67 -1.98 -14.18
CA ILE A 163 -6.78 -1.13 -14.62
C ILE A 163 -6.26 0.27 -14.99
N PHE A 164 -5.36 0.83 -14.18
CA PHE A 164 -4.83 2.17 -14.40
C PHE A 164 -3.78 2.23 -15.52
N ALA A 165 -2.96 1.19 -15.69
CA ALA A 165 -1.83 1.15 -16.61
C ALA A 165 -2.15 0.56 -18.00
N LEU A 166 -3.27 -0.15 -18.16
CA LEU A 166 -3.68 -0.79 -19.41
C LEU A 166 -4.01 0.19 -20.56
N PRO A 167 -4.72 1.33 -20.34
CA PRO A 167 -5.19 2.18 -21.41
C PRO A 167 -4.11 2.72 -22.36
N PRO A 168 -2.93 3.18 -21.92
CA PRO A 168 -1.86 3.60 -22.83
C PRO A 168 -1.40 2.48 -23.75
N MET A 169 -1.31 1.25 -23.24
CA MET A 169 -0.88 0.12 -24.05
C MET A 169 -1.84 -0.14 -25.22
N VAL A 170 -3.14 -0.15 -24.94
CA VAL A 170 -4.18 -0.34 -25.96
C VAL A 170 -4.13 0.79 -26.98
N ARG A 171 -4.09 2.06 -26.51
CA ARG A 171 -4.12 3.23 -27.38
C ARG A 171 -2.88 3.34 -28.27
N MET A 172 -1.69 3.07 -27.71
CA MET A 172 -0.45 3.14 -28.48
C MET A 172 -0.33 1.98 -29.47
N THR A 173 -0.91 0.82 -29.16
CA THR A 173 -0.99 -0.28 -30.12
C THR A 173 -1.98 0.04 -31.25
N ASP A 174 -3.17 0.54 -30.95
CA ASP A 174 -4.16 1.03 -31.94
C ASP A 174 -3.53 2.09 -32.85
N LEU A 175 -2.90 3.10 -32.26
CA LEU A 175 -2.23 4.18 -32.99
C LEU A 175 -1.10 3.67 -33.89
N GLY A 176 -0.22 2.82 -33.36
CA GLY A 176 0.92 2.30 -34.11
C GLY A 176 0.51 1.51 -35.34
N ILE A 177 -0.57 0.71 -35.23
CA ILE A 177 -1.09 -0.05 -36.37
C ILE A 177 -1.75 0.88 -37.39
N ARG A 178 -2.53 1.88 -36.94
CA ARG A 178 -3.19 2.84 -37.84
C ARG A 178 -2.21 3.78 -38.56
N GLN A 179 -1.04 4.00 -38.00
CA GLN A 179 0.02 4.83 -38.60
C GLN A 179 0.83 4.13 -39.69
N VAL A 180 0.63 2.82 -39.93
CA VAL A 180 1.29 2.12 -41.02
C VAL A 180 0.84 2.74 -42.36
N PRO A 181 1.79 3.14 -43.23
CA PRO A 181 1.46 3.76 -44.51
C PRO A 181 0.54 2.89 -45.36
N VAL A 182 -0.57 3.47 -45.84
CA VAL A 182 -1.59 2.77 -46.63
C VAL A 182 -0.99 2.12 -47.85
N SER A 183 -0.03 2.78 -48.52
CA SER A 183 0.69 2.24 -49.67
C SER A 183 1.41 0.91 -49.40
N LEU A 184 1.94 0.71 -48.17
CA LEU A 184 2.56 -0.58 -47.79
C LEU A 184 1.50 -1.66 -47.57
N VAL A 185 0.34 -1.29 -47.06
CA VAL A 185 -0.78 -2.21 -46.82
C VAL A 185 -1.36 -2.66 -48.20
N GLU A 186 -1.58 -1.72 -49.11
CA GLU A 186 -2.06 -1.98 -50.47
C GLU A 186 -1.07 -2.84 -51.26
N ALA A 187 0.25 -2.57 -51.14
CA ALA A 187 1.28 -3.42 -51.74
C ALA A 187 1.21 -4.87 -51.22
N ALA A 188 1.08 -5.05 -49.91
CA ALA A 188 0.95 -6.37 -49.30
C ALA A 188 -0.33 -7.10 -49.80
N ASP A 189 -1.43 -6.38 -49.98
CA ASP A 189 -2.70 -6.91 -50.55
C ASP A 189 -2.50 -7.32 -52.02
N SER A 190 -1.84 -6.50 -52.80
CA SER A 190 -1.51 -6.80 -54.21
C SER A 190 -0.64 -8.06 -54.38
N PHE A 191 0.19 -8.36 -53.39
CA PHE A 191 0.96 -9.61 -53.33
C PHE A 191 0.18 -10.79 -52.74
N GLY A 192 -1.10 -10.68 -52.48
CA GLY A 192 -1.95 -11.75 -51.98
C GLY A 192 -1.72 -12.10 -50.49
N SER A 193 -1.20 -11.17 -49.68
CA SER A 193 -0.96 -11.43 -48.27
C SER A 193 -2.30 -11.57 -47.49
N THR A 194 -2.40 -12.62 -46.66
CA THR A 194 -3.55 -12.76 -45.74
C THR A 194 -3.52 -11.70 -44.63
N THR A 195 -4.68 -11.44 -44.02
CA THR A 195 -4.79 -10.48 -42.90
C THR A 195 -3.79 -10.79 -41.77
N TRP A 196 -3.56 -12.07 -41.46
CA TRP A 196 -2.60 -12.51 -40.46
C TRP A 196 -1.14 -12.27 -40.89
N GLN A 197 -0.82 -12.52 -42.15
CA GLN A 197 0.50 -12.23 -42.67
C GLN A 197 0.80 -10.74 -42.68
N LYS A 198 -0.15 -9.90 -43.06
CA LYS A 198 -0.04 -8.43 -42.97
C LYS A 198 0.23 -8.00 -41.54
N LEU A 199 -0.59 -8.48 -40.58
CA LEU A 199 -0.44 -8.12 -39.17
C LEU A 199 0.96 -8.45 -38.64
N ILE A 200 1.42 -9.71 -38.82
CA ILE A 200 2.67 -10.20 -38.23
C ILE A 200 3.91 -9.68 -38.98
N LYS A 201 3.88 -9.63 -40.33
CA LYS A 201 5.08 -9.34 -41.13
C LYS A 201 5.22 -7.87 -41.51
N LEU A 202 4.13 -7.08 -41.46
CA LEU A 202 4.16 -5.69 -41.88
C LEU A 202 3.74 -4.74 -40.72
N GLU A 203 2.54 -4.90 -40.18
CA GLU A 203 1.94 -3.91 -39.31
C GLU A 203 2.59 -3.87 -37.91
N LEU A 204 2.72 -5.02 -37.25
CA LEU A 204 3.38 -5.11 -35.94
C LEU A 204 4.87 -4.71 -35.97
N PRO A 205 5.68 -5.15 -36.96
CA PRO A 205 7.05 -4.66 -37.09
C PRO A 205 7.14 -3.15 -37.32
N SER A 206 6.25 -2.59 -38.13
CA SER A 206 6.19 -1.14 -38.39
C SER A 206 5.72 -0.35 -37.18
N ALA A 207 4.76 -0.88 -36.42
CA ALA A 207 4.20 -0.27 -35.21
C ALA A 207 5.10 -0.45 -33.97
N ARG A 208 6.16 -1.26 -34.06
CA ARG A 208 6.96 -1.68 -32.90
C ARG A 208 7.40 -0.52 -32.00
N ASN A 209 7.88 0.57 -32.55
CA ASN A 209 8.38 1.70 -31.76
C ASN A 209 7.27 2.39 -30.98
N THR A 210 6.08 2.54 -31.58
CA THR A 210 4.90 3.11 -30.93
C THR A 210 4.38 2.17 -29.84
N ILE A 211 4.36 0.86 -30.08
CA ILE A 211 3.98 -0.16 -29.09
C ILE A 211 4.95 -0.15 -27.91
N LEU A 212 6.26 -0.07 -28.14
CA LEU A 212 7.27 0.02 -27.08
C LEU A 212 7.17 1.32 -26.27
N ALA A 213 6.81 2.44 -26.92
CA ALA A 213 6.51 3.69 -26.20
C ALA A 213 5.28 3.52 -25.29
N GLY A 214 4.24 2.81 -25.76
CA GLY A 214 3.08 2.42 -24.95
C GLY A 214 3.48 1.55 -23.76
N ALA A 215 4.35 0.56 -23.98
CA ALA A 215 4.86 -0.30 -22.92
C ALA A 215 5.62 0.50 -21.86
N ASN A 216 6.47 1.43 -22.26
CA ASN A 216 7.19 2.31 -21.33
C ASN A 216 6.22 3.16 -20.49
N GLN A 217 5.20 3.76 -21.11
CA GLN A 217 4.19 4.53 -20.40
C GLN A 217 3.38 3.67 -19.43
N THR A 218 3.02 2.44 -19.82
CA THR A 218 2.35 1.46 -18.97
C THR A 218 3.17 1.13 -17.73
N ILE A 219 4.47 0.89 -17.87
CA ILE A 219 5.38 0.62 -16.75
C ILE A 219 5.45 1.79 -15.79
N MET A 220 5.56 3.02 -16.32
CA MET A 220 5.63 4.23 -15.48
C MET A 220 4.33 4.46 -14.70
N LEU A 221 3.16 4.18 -15.31
CA LEU A 221 1.89 4.26 -14.62
C LEU A 221 1.72 3.15 -13.57
N ALA A 222 2.14 1.91 -13.88
CA ALA A 222 2.15 0.84 -12.90
C ALA A 222 3.02 1.18 -11.68
N LEU A 223 4.19 1.81 -11.91
CA LEU A 223 5.06 2.27 -10.82
C LEU A 223 4.40 3.38 -9.98
N SER A 224 3.67 4.31 -10.59
CA SER A 224 2.97 5.35 -9.85
C SER A 224 1.86 4.80 -8.95
N MET A 225 1.27 3.66 -9.30
CA MET A 225 0.24 3.00 -8.51
C MET A 225 0.76 2.25 -7.27
N VAL A 226 2.08 2.07 -7.14
CA VAL A 226 2.68 1.32 -6.01
C VAL A 226 2.32 1.92 -4.65
N VAL A 227 2.38 3.25 -4.53
CA VAL A 227 2.02 3.95 -3.27
C VAL A 227 0.54 3.78 -2.97
N THR A 228 -0.32 3.91 -3.98
CA THR A 228 -1.76 3.71 -3.84
C THR A 228 -2.10 2.26 -3.45
N ALA A 229 -1.44 1.28 -4.08
CA ALA A 229 -1.60 -0.15 -3.75
C ALA A 229 -1.19 -0.47 -2.30
N SER A 230 -0.26 0.29 -1.73
CA SER A 230 0.16 0.08 -0.33
C SER A 230 -0.95 0.39 0.68
N MET A 231 -1.94 1.21 0.33
CA MET A 231 -3.13 1.46 1.18
C MET A 231 -3.96 0.20 1.45
N ILE A 232 -3.85 -0.79 0.59
CA ILE A 232 -4.52 -2.10 0.72
C ILE A 232 -3.53 -3.23 1.06
N GLY A 233 -2.40 -2.88 1.66
CA GLY A 233 -1.42 -3.83 2.19
C GLY A 233 -0.42 -4.40 1.16
N ALA A 234 -0.30 -3.84 -0.04
CA ALA A 234 0.76 -4.24 -0.96
C ALA A 234 2.14 -3.85 -0.39
N PRO A 235 3.11 -4.79 -0.35
CA PRO A 235 4.45 -4.52 0.16
C PRO A 235 5.29 -3.70 -0.81
N GLY A 236 6.41 -3.16 -0.31
CA GLY A 236 7.41 -2.47 -1.10
C GLY A 236 7.61 -1.01 -0.70
N LEU A 237 8.40 -0.27 -1.48
CA LEU A 237 8.76 1.14 -1.23
C LEU A 237 7.56 2.07 -1.07
N GLY A 238 6.43 1.75 -1.72
CA GLY A 238 5.18 2.50 -1.57
C GLY A 238 4.66 2.51 -0.14
N ARG A 239 4.84 1.42 0.60
CA ARG A 239 4.48 1.33 2.02
C ARG A 239 5.26 2.34 2.87
N GLY A 240 6.58 2.45 2.64
CA GLY A 240 7.40 3.42 3.35
C GLY A 240 7.01 4.87 3.03
N VAL A 241 6.62 5.16 1.77
CA VAL A 241 6.08 6.48 1.41
C VAL A 241 4.75 6.75 2.10
N LEU A 242 3.84 5.78 2.10
CA LEU A 242 2.53 5.90 2.77
C LEU A 242 2.68 6.13 4.26
N SER A 243 3.51 5.32 4.94
CA SER A 243 3.82 5.47 6.37
C SER A 243 4.41 6.85 6.66
N ALA A 244 5.33 7.32 5.82
CA ALA A 244 5.92 8.65 5.96
C ALA A 244 4.86 9.78 5.85
N VAL A 245 3.89 9.65 4.94
CA VAL A 245 2.78 10.60 4.82
C VAL A 245 1.90 10.57 6.06
N GLN A 246 1.59 9.39 6.59
CA GLN A 246 0.76 9.22 7.78
C GLN A 246 1.41 9.77 9.05
N HIS A 247 2.73 9.61 9.20
CA HIS A 247 3.51 10.15 10.33
C HIS A 247 4.12 11.53 10.05
N ALA A 248 3.88 12.09 8.84
CA ALA A 248 4.49 13.34 8.36
C ALA A 248 6.03 13.37 8.50
N ASP A 249 6.67 12.21 8.29
CA ASP A 249 8.13 12.04 8.31
C ASP A 249 8.72 12.35 6.95
N ILE A 250 9.28 13.57 6.81
CA ILE A 250 9.87 14.05 5.56
C ILE A 250 11.09 13.21 5.16
N GLY A 251 11.91 12.78 6.14
CA GLY A 251 13.12 12.00 5.90
C GLY A 251 12.80 10.62 5.35
N LEU A 252 11.92 9.89 6.01
CA LEU A 252 11.45 8.57 5.58
C LEU A 252 10.77 8.64 4.21
N GLY A 253 9.92 9.66 3.99
CA GLY A 253 9.25 9.88 2.70
C GLY A 253 10.21 10.14 1.56
N PHE A 254 11.22 10.99 1.80
CA PHE A 254 12.25 11.27 0.81
C PHE A 254 13.07 10.02 0.45
N VAL A 255 13.52 9.24 1.42
CA VAL A 255 14.37 8.07 1.19
C VAL A 255 13.62 6.98 0.43
N ASN A 256 12.39 6.67 0.81
CA ASN A 256 11.55 5.70 0.08
C ASN A 256 11.17 6.20 -1.31
N GLY A 257 10.82 7.49 -1.44
CA GLY A 257 10.53 8.14 -2.72
C GLY A 257 11.76 8.13 -3.64
N LEU A 258 12.96 8.37 -3.11
CA LEU A 258 14.21 8.27 -3.87
C LEU A 258 14.43 6.85 -4.41
N GLY A 259 14.14 5.83 -3.61
CA GLY A 259 14.17 4.43 -4.06
C GLY A 259 13.26 4.17 -5.26
N LEU A 260 12.03 4.71 -5.24
CA LEU A 260 11.10 4.63 -6.38
C LEU A 260 11.64 5.36 -7.61
N VAL A 261 12.22 6.55 -7.45
CA VAL A 261 12.81 7.32 -8.56
C VAL A 261 14.01 6.59 -9.17
N ILE A 262 14.89 6.00 -8.35
CA ILE A 262 16.02 5.20 -8.84
C ILE A 262 15.51 4.03 -9.65
N LEU A 263 14.53 3.28 -9.15
CA LEU A 263 13.93 2.16 -9.86
C LEU A 263 13.29 2.60 -11.19
N ALA A 264 12.52 3.71 -11.16
CA ALA A 264 11.88 4.28 -12.34
C ALA A 264 12.89 4.60 -13.45
N ILE A 265 13.97 5.32 -13.10
CA ILE A 265 15.00 5.72 -14.06
C ILE A 265 15.72 4.49 -14.63
N ILE A 266 16.03 3.48 -13.80
CA ILE A 266 16.68 2.25 -14.28
C ILE A 266 15.78 1.54 -15.28
N ILE A 267 14.50 1.32 -14.95
CA ILE A 267 13.55 0.65 -15.83
C ILE A 267 13.34 1.46 -17.12
N ASP A 268 13.13 2.77 -17.03
CA ASP A 268 12.93 3.65 -18.18
C ASP A 268 14.13 3.58 -19.15
N ARG A 269 15.34 3.67 -18.64
CA ARG A 269 16.54 3.62 -19.47
C ARG A 269 16.73 2.26 -20.14
N PHE A 270 16.39 1.17 -19.49
CA PHE A 270 16.44 -0.15 -20.12
C PHE A 270 15.36 -0.31 -21.20
N THR A 271 14.11 0.12 -20.93
CA THR A 271 13.02 0.05 -21.91
C THR A 271 13.26 0.95 -23.13
N GLN A 272 13.79 2.15 -22.96
CA GLN A 272 14.17 3.03 -24.08
C GLN A 272 15.22 2.39 -25.01
N LYS A 273 16.09 1.52 -24.47
CA LYS A 273 17.09 0.81 -25.31
C LYS A 273 16.48 -0.29 -26.16
N LEU A 274 15.30 -0.78 -25.82
CA LEU A 274 14.56 -1.72 -26.67
C LEU A 274 13.92 -1.01 -27.87
N THR A 275 13.72 0.31 -27.79
CA THR A 275 13.17 1.17 -28.84
C THR A 275 14.31 1.59 -29.78
N THR A 276 14.53 0.87 -30.86
CA THR A 276 15.56 1.20 -31.86
C THR A 276 15.05 2.31 -32.79
N GLN A 277 15.84 3.38 -32.98
CA GLN A 277 15.49 4.41 -33.96
C GLN A 277 15.51 3.82 -35.38
N PRO A 278 14.57 4.23 -36.28
CA PRO A 278 14.61 3.83 -37.68
C PRO A 278 15.94 4.22 -38.31
N GLY A 279 16.66 3.24 -38.91
CA GLY A 279 17.94 3.47 -39.58
C GLY A 279 19.20 3.14 -38.77
N GLN A 280 19.11 2.94 -37.45
CA GLN A 280 20.24 2.37 -36.68
C GLN A 280 20.13 0.86 -36.64
N LYS A 281 20.96 0.16 -37.41
CA LYS A 281 21.18 -1.26 -37.18
C LYS A 281 21.68 -1.41 -35.74
N ALA A 282 20.94 -2.15 -34.93
CA ALA A 282 21.41 -2.54 -33.61
C ALA A 282 22.62 -3.46 -33.78
N GLU A 283 23.80 -2.89 -33.93
CA GLU A 283 25.08 -3.61 -33.87
C GLU A 283 25.34 -4.05 -32.41
N THR A 284 24.45 -4.88 -31.87
CA THR A 284 24.80 -5.63 -30.68
C THR A 284 25.67 -6.78 -31.13
N LYS A 285 26.99 -6.58 -31.00
CA LYS A 285 27.97 -7.66 -31.27
C LYS A 285 27.51 -8.93 -30.55
N PRO A 286 27.55 -10.10 -31.20
CA PRO A 286 27.02 -11.36 -30.64
C PRO A 286 27.52 -11.65 -29.22
N TRP A 287 28.80 -11.33 -28.93
CA TRP A 287 29.37 -11.55 -27.60
C TRP A 287 28.65 -10.78 -26.48
N LYS A 288 28.13 -9.58 -26.72
CA LYS A 288 27.38 -8.82 -25.71
C LYS A 288 26.09 -9.52 -25.32
N ARG A 289 25.36 -10.11 -26.25
CA ARG A 289 24.16 -10.90 -25.99
C ARG A 289 24.49 -12.12 -25.12
N TRP A 290 25.58 -12.83 -25.45
CA TRP A 290 26.03 -13.94 -24.64
C TRP A 290 26.49 -13.52 -23.24
N THR A 291 27.17 -12.37 -23.11
CA THR A 291 27.58 -11.86 -21.81
C THR A 291 26.37 -11.47 -20.96
N ILE A 292 25.34 -10.84 -21.54
CA ILE A 292 24.09 -10.52 -20.81
C ILE A 292 23.41 -11.80 -20.33
N LEU A 293 23.27 -12.79 -21.21
CA LEU A 293 22.71 -14.11 -20.86
C LEU A 293 23.53 -14.81 -19.76
N ALA A 294 24.83 -14.79 -19.87
CA ALA A 294 25.73 -15.36 -18.85
C ALA A 294 25.58 -14.63 -17.50
N THR A 295 25.47 -13.30 -17.52
CA THR A 295 25.23 -12.49 -16.28
C THR A 295 23.91 -12.88 -15.62
N VAL A 296 22.83 -13.01 -16.39
CA VAL A 296 21.52 -13.43 -15.87
C VAL A 296 21.59 -14.85 -15.29
N LEU A 297 22.26 -15.77 -16.00
CA LEU A 297 22.45 -17.15 -15.53
C LEU A 297 23.26 -17.20 -14.22
N VAL A 298 24.32 -16.38 -14.10
CA VAL A 298 25.13 -16.28 -12.86
C VAL A 298 24.29 -15.72 -11.70
N MET A 299 23.44 -14.72 -11.95
CA MET A 299 22.51 -14.21 -10.93
C MET A 299 21.53 -15.29 -10.48
N ILE A 300 20.92 -16.02 -11.41
CA ILE A 300 20.00 -17.11 -11.09
C ILE A 300 20.72 -18.22 -10.31
N ALA A 301 21.90 -18.63 -10.76
CA ALA A 301 22.72 -19.64 -10.06
C ALA A 301 23.07 -19.19 -8.63
N GLY A 302 23.46 -17.92 -8.45
CA GLY A 302 23.71 -17.32 -7.14
C GLY A 302 22.48 -17.36 -6.23
N GLY A 303 21.31 -17.09 -6.79
CA GLY A 303 20.04 -17.22 -6.07
C GLY A 303 19.74 -18.66 -5.65
N VAL A 304 19.90 -19.62 -6.53
CA VAL A 304 19.70 -21.06 -6.22
C VAL A 304 20.66 -21.53 -5.12
N ILE A 305 21.94 -21.17 -5.20
CA ILE A 305 22.94 -21.51 -4.18
C ILE A 305 22.54 -20.88 -2.84
N ASN A 306 22.14 -19.61 -2.83
CA ASN A 306 21.70 -18.93 -1.61
C ASN A 306 20.50 -19.63 -0.96
N VAL A 307 19.49 -20.03 -1.74
CA VAL A 307 18.33 -20.79 -1.23
C VAL A 307 18.74 -22.15 -0.65
N MET A 308 19.70 -22.84 -1.30
CA MET A 308 20.19 -24.14 -0.84
C MET A 308 21.02 -24.04 0.45
N THR A 309 21.72 -22.92 0.64
CA THR A 309 22.62 -22.72 1.79
C THR A 309 21.93 -22.02 2.97
N THR A 310 20.85 -21.26 2.71
CA THR A 310 20.10 -20.60 3.77
C THR A 310 19.14 -21.61 4.42
N GLN A 311 19.38 -21.92 5.70
CA GLN A 311 18.47 -22.75 6.47
C GLN A 311 17.09 -22.08 6.50
N LYS A 312 16.04 -22.77 6.05
CA LYS A 312 14.66 -22.34 6.25
C LYS A 312 14.42 -22.19 7.73
N ALA A 313 14.19 -20.99 8.18
CA ALA A 313 13.75 -20.76 9.55
C ALA A 313 12.44 -21.54 9.77
N THR A 314 12.49 -22.51 10.66
CA THR A 314 11.39 -23.40 11.02
C THR A 314 10.53 -22.74 12.11
N GLY A 315 9.72 -21.74 11.74
CA GLY A 315 8.79 -21.09 12.67
C GLY A 315 7.38 -21.04 12.12
N GLN A 316 6.40 -21.07 13.02
CA GLN A 316 4.99 -20.92 12.66
C GLN A 316 4.75 -19.49 12.19
N ARG A 317 4.09 -19.31 11.05
CA ARG A 317 3.81 -17.99 10.47
C ARG A 317 2.62 -17.35 11.17
N VAL A 318 2.72 -16.05 11.42
CA VAL A 318 1.66 -15.21 12.00
C VAL A 318 1.60 -13.90 11.26
N ASN A 319 0.42 -13.51 10.82
CA ASN A 319 0.20 -12.23 10.16
C ASN A 319 -0.62 -11.31 11.07
N LEU A 320 0.01 -10.23 11.56
CA LEU A 320 -0.63 -9.21 12.38
C LEU A 320 -0.99 -8.00 11.52
N GLY A 321 -2.24 -7.57 11.61
CA GLY A 321 -2.71 -6.34 10.97
C GLY A 321 -2.81 -5.20 11.97
N TYR A 322 -2.53 -3.98 11.53
CA TYR A 322 -2.63 -2.78 12.36
C TYR A 322 -2.91 -1.52 11.52
N VAL A 323 -3.39 -0.48 12.17
CA VAL A 323 -3.48 0.86 11.58
C VAL A 323 -2.21 1.62 11.95
N GLU A 324 -1.74 2.54 11.10
CA GLU A 324 -0.51 3.34 11.34
C GLU A 324 -0.72 4.45 12.38
N TRP A 325 -1.51 4.20 13.44
CA TRP A 325 -1.60 5.11 14.58
C TRP A 325 -0.48 4.80 15.58
N ASP A 326 0.01 5.83 16.26
CA ASP A 326 1.15 5.70 17.19
C ASP A 326 0.96 4.58 18.23
N SER A 327 -0.25 4.48 18.82
CA SER A 327 -0.64 3.44 19.77
C SER A 327 -0.57 2.03 19.16
N GLU A 328 -1.02 1.90 17.91
CA GLU A 328 -1.10 0.62 17.21
C GLU A 328 0.27 0.16 16.69
N VAL A 329 1.07 1.12 16.23
CA VAL A 329 2.48 0.86 15.88
C VAL A 329 3.23 0.35 17.10
N ALA A 330 3.05 0.96 18.27
CA ALA A 330 3.70 0.54 19.50
C ALA A 330 3.25 -0.87 19.93
N SER A 331 1.93 -1.10 20.05
CA SER A 331 1.37 -2.37 20.56
C SER A 331 1.68 -3.54 19.62
N THR A 332 1.52 -3.34 18.31
CA THR A 332 1.77 -4.42 17.34
C THR A 332 3.25 -4.77 17.25
N ASN A 333 4.17 -3.78 17.35
CA ASN A 333 5.61 -4.08 17.38
C ASN A 333 6.03 -4.82 18.65
N VAL A 334 5.49 -4.48 19.82
CA VAL A 334 5.78 -5.19 21.07
C VAL A 334 5.30 -6.64 20.97
N LEU A 335 4.07 -6.89 20.54
CA LEU A 335 3.57 -8.24 20.34
C LEU A 335 4.38 -9.01 19.28
N ALA A 336 4.65 -8.38 18.14
CA ALA A 336 5.40 -9.00 17.04
C ALA A 336 6.82 -9.39 17.46
N GLU A 337 7.52 -8.51 18.18
CA GLU A 337 8.89 -8.78 18.64
C GLU A 337 8.91 -9.87 19.73
N SER A 338 7.92 -9.87 20.63
CA SER A 338 7.73 -10.95 21.61
C SER A 338 7.51 -12.30 20.92
N LEU A 339 6.61 -12.37 19.93
CA LEU A 339 6.36 -13.59 19.16
C LEU A 339 7.62 -14.05 18.40
N ARG A 340 8.40 -13.13 17.80
CA ARG A 340 9.66 -13.47 17.11
C ARG A 340 10.68 -14.08 18.07
N GLN A 341 10.82 -13.55 19.28
CA GLN A 341 11.71 -14.11 20.32
C GLN A 341 11.30 -15.52 20.74
N HIS A 342 10.01 -15.89 20.56
CA HIS A 342 9.50 -17.23 20.82
C HIS A 342 9.38 -18.12 19.56
N GLY A 343 10.10 -17.77 18.49
CA GLY A 343 10.27 -18.60 17.31
C GLY A 343 9.15 -18.49 16.26
N TYR A 344 8.24 -17.50 16.35
CA TYR A 344 7.27 -17.25 15.31
C TYR A 344 7.84 -16.39 14.17
N HIS A 345 7.41 -16.68 12.95
CA HIS A 345 7.62 -15.80 11.80
C HIS A 345 6.48 -14.79 11.69
N VAL A 346 6.71 -13.58 12.18
CA VAL A 346 5.68 -12.54 12.22
C VAL A 346 5.81 -11.58 11.06
N THR A 347 4.77 -11.51 10.25
CA THR A 347 4.54 -10.45 9.26
C THR A 347 3.61 -9.41 9.87
N MET A 348 3.93 -8.14 9.67
CA MET A 348 3.09 -7.01 10.09
C MET A 348 2.58 -6.29 8.86
N THR A 349 1.27 -6.10 8.78
CA THR A 349 0.60 -5.49 7.62
C THR A 349 -0.14 -4.24 8.05
N PRO A 350 0.34 -3.03 7.70
CA PRO A 350 -0.37 -1.78 7.93
C PRO A 350 -1.55 -1.66 6.96
N LEU A 351 -2.71 -1.27 7.47
CA LEU A 351 -3.97 -1.20 6.73
C LEU A 351 -4.83 -0.06 7.26
N ASP A 352 -5.71 0.47 6.41
CA ASP A 352 -6.79 1.32 6.90
C ASP A 352 -7.75 0.53 7.79
N SER A 353 -8.38 1.21 8.77
CA SER A 353 -9.19 0.56 9.79
C SER A 353 -10.31 -0.35 9.22
N ALA A 354 -11.03 0.12 8.20
CA ALA A 354 -12.09 -0.68 7.57
C ALA A 354 -11.54 -1.93 6.84
N VAL A 355 -10.39 -1.76 6.17
CA VAL A 355 -9.70 -2.84 5.47
C VAL A 355 -9.13 -3.86 6.45
N LEU A 356 -8.59 -3.41 7.58
CA LEU A 356 -8.10 -4.26 8.67
C LEU A 356 -9.19 -5.20 9.19
N TRP A 357 -10.34 -4.65 9.59
CA TRP A 357 -11.46 -5.45 10.09
C TRP A 357 -11.97 -6.47 9.06
N GLN A 358 -12.11 -6.04 7.80
CA GLN A 358 -12.51 -6.94 6.72
C GLN A 358 -11.50 -8.06 6.49
N SER A 359 -10.21 -7.77 6.60
CA SER A 359 -9.14 -8.73 6.35
C SER A 359 -9.03 -9.78 7.45
N VAL A 360 -9.24 -9.40 8.71
CA VAL A 360 -9.35 -10.34 9.82
C VAL A 360 -10.60 -11.20 9.66
N ALA A 361 -11.76 -10.62 9.34
CA ALA A 361 -13.00 -11.33 9.10
C ALA A 361 -12.90 -12.35 7.96
N LYS A 362 -12.12 -12.05 6.90
CA LYS A 362 -11.86 -12.97 5.78
C LYS A 362 -10.71 -13.96 6.04
N GLY A 363 -10.07 -13.93 7.21
CA GLY A 363 -8.96 -14.82 7.56
C GLY A 363 -7.63 -14.54 6.85
N GLN A 364 -7.47 -13.36 6.24
CA GLN A 364 -6.24 -12.95 5.56
C GLN A 364 -5.20 -12.39 6.55
N ILE A 365 -5.67 -11.85 7.65
CA ILE A 365 -4.90 -11.44 8.84
C ILE A 365 -5.31 -12.36 9.99
N ASP A 366 -4.32 -12.85 10.74
CA ASP A 366 -4.57 -13.75 11.87
C ASP A 366 -5.14 -13.00 13.08
N ALA A 367 -4.57 -11.85 13.41
CA ALA A 367 -4.97 -11.07 14.57
C ALA A 367 -4.65 -9.59 14.45
N SER A 368 -5.35 -8.79 15.26
CA SER A 368 -5.02 -7.38 15.52
C SER A 368 -5.26 -7.06 16.99
N VAL A 369 -4.47 -6.12 17.52
CA VAL A 369 -4.57 -5.62 18.90
C VAL A 369 -5.16 -4.20 18.97
N SER A 370 -5.95 -3.83 17.96
CA SER A 370 -6.36 -2.45 17.63
C SER A 370 -7.87 -2.20 17.67
N ALA A 371 -8.67 -3.00 18.38
CA ALA A 371 -10.11 -2.76 18.45
C ALA A 371 -10.46 -1.81 19.59
N TRP A 372 -10.73 -0.54 19.28
CA TRP A 372 -11.18 0.49 20.22
C TRP A 372 -12.69 0.40 20.42
N LEU A 373 -13.12 -0.16 21.55
CA LEU A 373 -14.53 -0.45 21.84
C LEU A 373 -14.92 0.06 23.24
N PRO A 374 -16.18 0.53 23.41
CA PRO A 374 -17.34 0.30 22.54
C PRO A 374 -17.67 1.43 21.56
N TYR A 375 -16.87 2.51 21.45
CA TYR A 375 -17.28 3.69 20.69
C TYR A 375 -16.58 3.81 19.34
N THR A 376 -15.27 3.94 19.31
CA THR A 376 -14.49 4.28 18.11
C THR A 376 -14.69 3.29 16.96
N ASN A 377 -14.56 1.99 17.20
CA ASN A 377 -14.76 0.97 16.17
C ASN A 377 -16.17 0.33 16.18
N LYS A 378 -17.15 0.95 16.80
CA LYS A 378 -18.51 0.42 16.95
C LYS A 378 -19.15 -0.02 15.62
N VAL A 379 -19.01 0.82 14.59
CA VAL A 379 -19.61 0.54 13.27
C VAL A 379 -18.98 -0.70 12.64
N LEU A 380 -17.64 -0.80 12.67
CA LEU A 380 -16.89 -1.92 12.13
C LEU A 380 -17.14 -3.19 12.94
N TYR A 381 -17.12 -3.10 14.26
CA TYR A 381 -17.46 -4.22 15.14
C TYR A 381 -18.86 -4.78 14.83
N ASN A 382 -19.88 -3.92 14.74
CA ASN A 382 -21.25 -4.37 14.44
C ASN A 382 -21.34 -5.05 13.07
N LYS A 383 -20.54 -4.60 12.09
CA LYS A 383 -20.51 -5.19 10.75
C LYS A 383 -19.85 -6.56 10.73
N PHE A 384 -18.77 -6.76 11.50
CA PHE A 384 -17.92 -7.95 11.39
C PHE A 384 -17.93 -8.88 12.63
N LYS A 385 -18.66 -8.55 13.71
CA LYS A 385 -18.67 -9.31 14.98
C LYS A 385 -18.99 -10.79 14.85
N ASN A 386 -19.70 -11.19 13.80
CA ASN A 386 -20.03 -12.60 13.57
C ASN A 386 -18.91 -13.35 12.82
N ASP A 387 -17.95 -12.63 12.25
CA ASP A 387 -16.88 -13.17 11.39
C ASP A 387 -15.50 -13.08 12.03
N VAL A 388 -15.40 -12.54 13.25
CA VAL A 388 -14.17 -12.43 14.04
C VAL A 388 -14.38 -12.99 15.45
N ASP A 389 -13.30 -13.38 16.11
CA ASP A 389 -13.30 -13.75 17.53
C ASP A 389 -12.67 -12.63 18.37
N MET A 390 -13.45 -12.07 19.31
CA MET A 390 -12.94 -11.06 20.25
C MET A 390 -12.31 -11.76 21.46
N LEU A 391 -11.07 -11.39 21.81
CA LEU A 391 -10.33 -11.96 22.93
C LEU A 391 -10.40 -11.10 24.21
N GLY A 392 -10.98 -9.92 24.11
CA GLY A 392 -11.10 -8.98 25.23
C GLY A 392 -10.02 -7.91 25.27
N PRO A 393 -10.02 -7.10 26.34
CA PRO A 393 -9.16 -5.93 26.42
C PRO A 393 -7.70 -6.29 26.68
N ASN A 394 -6.82 -5.81 25.80
CA ASN A 394 -5.38 -5.80 26.01
C ASN A 394 -4.89 -4.51 26.70
N LEU A 395 -5.65 -3.42 26.60
CA LEU A 395 -5.43 -2.18 27.35
C LEU A 395 -6.76 -1.60 27.82
N ARG A 396 -6.84 -1.23 29.11
CA ARG A 396 -8.05 -0.69 29.72
C ARG A 396 -7.95 0.82 29.91
N GLY A 397 -9.12 1.49 29.84
CA GLY A 397 -9.28 2.90 30.16
C GLY A 397 -8.72 3.85 29.09
N ALA A 398 -8.70 3.42 27.84
CA ALA A 398 -8.46 4.30 26.72
C ALA A 398 -9.57 5.36 26.59
N LYS A 399 -9.26 6.50 25.96
CA LYS A 399 -10.21 7.60 25.79
C LYS A 399 -9.92 8.32 24.47
N THR A 400 -10.97 8.69 23.76
CA THR A 400 -10.93 9.64 22.64
C THR A 400 -11.67 10.93 23.01
N GLY A 401 -11.35 12.04 22.36
CA GLY A 401 -12.04 13.31 22.61
C GLY A 401 -11.41 14.49 21.88
N LEU A 402 -12.05 15.65 21.99
CA LEU A 402 -11.42 16.90 21.55
C LEU A 402 -10.41 17.37 22.59
N VAL A 403 -9.20 17.66 22.12
CA VAL A 403 -8.05 18.01 22.95
C VAL A 403 -7.57 19.41 22.57
N VAL A 404 -7.20 20.18 23.58
CA VAL A 404 -6.68 21.53 23.43
C VAL A 404 -5.46 21.73 24.34
N PRO A 405 -4.56 22.68 24.03
CA PRO A 405 -3.55 23.12 24.97
C PRO A 405 -4.15 23.65 26.27
N ASP A 406 -3.48 23.42 27.39
CA ASP A 406 -3.95 23.82 28.73
C ASP A 406 -4.13 25.32 28.87
N TYR A 407 -3.35 26.13 28.10
CA TYR A 407 -3.48 27.59 28.12
C TYR A 407 -4.74 28.13 27.44
N MET A 408 -5.48 27.32 26.69
CA MET A 408 -6.78 27.71 26.14
C MET A 408 -7.82 27.82 27.27
N ALA A 409 -8.62 28.89 27.24
CA ALA A 409 -9.63 29.16 28.27
C ALA A 409 -10.79 28.14 28.22
N ALA A 410 -11.09 27.54 27.07
CA ALA A 410 -12.16 26.56 26.93
C ALA A 410 -11.87 25.30 27.77
N ASN A 411 -12.84 24.83 28.56
CA ASN A 411 -12.78 23.59 29.34
C ASN A 411 -13.84 22.57 28.90
N SER A 412 -14.79 22.99 28.11
CA SER A 412 -15.87 22.17 27.57
C SER A 412 -16.02 22.43 26.07
N ILE A 413 -16.55 21.47 25.33
CA ILE A 413 -16.98 21.66 23.94
C ILE A 413 -18.00 22.79 23.84
N ALA A 414 -18.82 22.98 24.85
CA ALA A 414 -19.80 24.05 24.90
C ALA A 414 -19.17 25.46 25.03
N ASP A 415 -17.90 25.57 25.45
CA ASP A 415 -17.20 26.85 25.60
C ASP A 415 -16.56 27.33 24.28
N LEU A 416 -16.54 26.48 23.28
CA LEU A 416 -15.96 26.80 21.97
C LEU A 416 -16.85 27.81 21.23
N SER A 417 -16.22 28.85 20.67
CA SER A 417 -16.92 29.93 19.93
C SER A 417 -16.17 30.32 18.66
N ASN A 418 -15.04 31.02 18.78
CA ASN A 418 -14.23 31.51 17.68
C ASN A 418 -12.77 31.03 17.73
N GLN A 419 -12.42 30.20 18.71
CA GLN A 419 -11.06 29.66 18.86
C GLN A 419 -10.68 28.82 17.66
N ALA A 420 -9.37 28.63 17.46
CA ALA A 420 -8.79 27.76 16.42
C ALA A 420 -9.38 28.01 15.00
N ASP A 421 -9.72 29.27 14.68
CA ASP A 421 -10.35 29.65 13.41
C ASP A 421 -11.59 28.80 13.07
N LYS A 422 -12.35 28.39 14.09
CA LYS A 422 -13.50 27.48 14.00
C LYS A 422 -13.18 26.16 13.29
N THR A 423 -12.00 25.61 13.54
CA THR A 423 -11.54 24.38 12.90
C THR A 423 -11.13 23.35 13.96
N ILE A 424 -11.64 22.14 13.83
CA ILE A 424 -11.14 20.95 14.52
C ILE A 424 -10.16 20.27 13.55
N THR A 425 -8.89 20.21 13.94
CA THR A 425 -7.86 19.49 13.19
C THR A 425 -7.90 18.02 13.57
N GLY A 426 -8.29 17.18 12.64
CA GLY A 426 -8.48 15.75 12.85
C GLY A 426 -7.43 14.91 12.13
N ILE A 427 -7.61 13.59 12.25
CA ILE A 427 -6.80 12.55 11.64
C ILE A 427 -7.43 12.06 10.31
N GLU A 428 -7.19 10.81 9.91
CA GLU A 428 -7.71 10.24 8.67
C GLU A 428 -9.25 10.19 8.66
N PRO A 429 -9.90 10.63 7.59
CA PRO A 429 -11.38 10.68 7.53
C PRO A 429 -12.09 9.35 7.80
N GLY A 430 -11.41 8.21 7.57
CA GLY A 430 -11.93 6.86 7.83
C GLY A 430 -11.83 6.40 9.29
N ALA A 431 -11.17 7.17 10.17
CA ALA A 431 -11.05 6.83 11.59
C ALA A 431 -12.39 7.00 12.33
N GLY A 432 -12.68 6.11 13.27
CA GLY A 432 -13.91 6.18 14.06
C GLY A 432 -14.01 7.43 14.93
N GLU A 433 -12.87 7.95 15.38
CA GLU A 433 -12.80 9.22 16.11
C GLU A 433 -13.26 10.41 15.26
N MET A 434 -12.96 10.42 13.95
CA MET A 434 -13.44 11.44 13.03
C MET A 434 -14.98 11.41 12.88
N ALA A 435 -15.56 10.21 12.84
CA ALA A 435 -17.02 10.08 12.86
C ALA A 435 -17.64 10.63 14.14
N SER A 436 -17.00 10.41 15.30
CA SER A 436 -17.40 10.97 16.58
C SER A 436 -17.25 12.50 16.62
N ALA A 437 -16.15 13.03 16.06
CA ALA A 437 -15.94 14.48 15.95
C ALA A 437 -16.98 15.15 15.03
N GLN A 438 -17.35 14.50 13.92
CA GLN A 438 -18.44 14.99 13.05
C GLN A 438 -19.78 14.99 13.80
N LYS A 439 -20.10 13.91 14.53
CA LYS A 439 -21.28 13.87 15.40
C LYS A 439 -21.28 14.99 16.44
N THR A 440 -20.10 15.35 16.96
CA THR A 440 -19.93 16.47 17.88
C THR A 440 -20.31 17.80 17.21
N LEU A 441 -19.79 18.06 16.01
CA LEU A 441 -20.15 19.25 15.22
C LEU A 441 -21.67 19.35 14.99
N ASP A 442 -22.30 18.23 14.65
CA ASP A 442 -23.74 18.19 14.35
C ASP A 442 -24.61 18.34 15.60
N SER A 443 -24.07 17.99 16.79
CA SER A 443 -24.82 17.95 18.04
C SER A 443 -24.75 19.25 18.87
N TYR A 444 -23.68 20.05 18.68
CA TYR A 444 -23.45 21.25 19.48
C TYR A 444 -23.79 22.53 18.68
N ASP A 445 -24.82 23.28 19.12
CA ASP A 445 -25.26 24.50 18.42
C ASP A 445 -24.21 25.61 18.36
N ASN A 446 -23.31 25.69 19.35
CA ASN A 446 -22.22 26.65 19.40
C ASN A 446 -21.11 26.31 18.35
N LEU A 447 -21.10 25.09 17.80
CA LEU A 447 -20.20 24.68 16.75
C LEU A 447 -20.74 24.92 15.31
N LYS A 448 -21.88 25.62 15.17
CA LYS A 448 -22.38 26.04 13.88
C LYS A 448 -21.34 26.91 13.17
N GLY A 449 -20.94 26.48 11.94
CA GLY A 449 -19.91 27.14 11.15
C GLY A 449 -18.48 26.70 11.47
N TRP A 450 -18.29 25.73 12.37
CA TRP A 450 -17.03 25.05 12.55
C TRP A 450 -16.82 24.00 11.45
N GLN A 451 -15.56 23.70 11.18
CA GLN A 451 -15.15 22.70 10.19
C GLN A 451 -14.31 21.59 10.85
N LEU A 452 -14.52 20.37 10.41
CA LEU A 452 -13.64 19.24 10.72
C LEU A 452 -12.67 19.03 9.57
N GLN A 453 -11.41 19.36 9.81
CA GLN A 453 -10.35 19.19 8.83
C GLN A 453 -9.68 17.82 9.00
N GLY A 454 -9.95 16.90 8.08
CA GLY A 454 -9.26 15.62 8.05
C GLY A 454 -7.82 15.78 7.55
N SER A 455 -6.91 15.02 8.17
CA SER A 455 -5.48 15.00 7.79
C SER A 455 -4.90 13.59 7.99
N SER A 456 -3.69 13.46 8.49
CA SER A 456 -3.15 12.22 9.07
C SER A 456 -2.80 12.45 10.54
N SER A 457 -2.63 11.36 11.30
CA SER A 457 -2.19 11.42 12.71
C SER A 457 -0.93 12.28 12.87
N GLY A 458 0.09 12.06 12.04
CA GLY A 458 1.31 12.86 12.07
C GLY A 458 1.11 14.33 11.66
N ALA A 459 0.27 14.60 10.65
CA ALA A 459 0.00 15.98 10.22
C ALA A 459 -0.76 16.75 11.32
N MET A 460 -1.73 16.12 11.99
CA MET A 460 -2.41 16.69 13.15
C MET A 460 -1.41 17.00 14.27
N ALA A 461 -0.49 16.06 14.58
CA ALA A 461 0.53 16.26 15.63
C ALA A 461 1.51 17.40 15.27
N ILE A 462 1.88 17.59 14.01
CA ILE A 462 2.69 18.74 13.55
C ILE A 462 1.91 20.05 13.70
N ALA A 463 0.64 20.06 13.33
CA ALA A 463 -0.21 21.24 13.50
C ALA A 463 -0.31 21.62 14.98
N LEU A 464 -0.47 20.63 15.87
CA LEU A 464 -0.45 20.83 17.31
C LEU A 464 0.88 21.40 17.80
N ASP A 465 2.02 20.81 17.40
CA ASP A 465 3.36 21.30 17.77
C ASP A 465 3.57 22.77 17.37
N LYS A 466 3.21 23.10 16.13
CA LYS A 466 3.32 24.46 15.60
C LYS A 466 2.46 25.46 16.36
N ALA A 467 1.20 25.12 16.63
CA ALA A 467 0.28 25.98 17.38
C ALA A 467 0.72 26.12 18.84
N TYR A 468 1.12 25.01 19.48
CA TYR A 468 1.60 25.00 20.87
C TYR A 468 2.83 25.88 21.08
N LYS A 469 3.84 25.78 20.19
CA LYS A 469 5.04 26.64 20.21
C LYS A 469 4.72 28.12 19.99
N ALA A 470 3.75 28.40 19.13
CA ALA A 470 3.30 29.76 18.83
C ALA A 470 2.28 30.31 19.83
N LYS A 471 1.88 29.53 20.86
CA LYS A 471 0.81 29.86 21.83
C LYS A 471 -0.50 30.25 21.15
N LYS A 472 -0.80 29.64 20.00
CA LYS A 472 -2.06 29.82 19.26
C LYS A 472 -3.08 28.78 19.69
N ASP A 473 -4.35 29.16 19.61
CA ASP A 473 -5.46 28.23 19.82
C ASP A 473 -5.48 27.15 18.76
N ILE A 474 -5.69 25.92 19.19
CA ILE A 474 -5.91 24.76 18.33
C ILE A 474 -6.82 23.75 19.04
N VAL A 475 -7.75 23.17 18.28
CA VAL A 475 -8.57 22.05 18.72
C VAL A 475 -8.22 20.86 17.84
N VAL A 476 -7.79 19.76 18.46
CA VAL A 476 -7.45 18.53 17.74
C VAL A 476 -8.32 17.37 18.20
N THR A 477 -8.54 16.39 17.33
CA THR A 477 -8.97 15.06 17.78
C THR A 477 -7.79 14.42 18.51
N GLY A 478 -8.05 13.72 19.61
CA GLY A 478 -6.96 13.14 20.38
C GLY A 478 -7.41 11.96 21.23
N TRP A 479 -6.49 11.06 21.46
CA TRP A 479 -6.74 9.85 22.24
C TRP A 479 -5.65 9.60 23.30
N SER A 480 -5.99 8.83 24.30
CA SER A 480 -5.08 8.39 25.36
C SER A 480 -5.17 6.86 25.50
N PRO A 481 -4.02 6.16 25.56
CA PRO A 481 -2.65 6.68 25.64
C PRO A 481 -2.14 7.29 24.33
N HIS A 482 -1.38 8.40 24.42
CA HIS A 482 -0.68 9.02 23.29
C HIS A 482 0.50 9.85 23.81
N TRP A 483 1.64 9.81 23.13
CA TRP A 483 2.87 10.54 23.49
C TRP A 483 2.68 12.06 23.60
N MET A 484 1.70 12.63 22.91
CA MET A 484 1.46 14.07 22.91
C MET A 484 1.15 14.62 24.31
N PHE A 485 0.51 13.83 25.18
CA PHE A 485 0.20 14.24 26.58
C PHE A 485 1.46 14.25 27.46
N SER A 486 2.47 13.42 27.13
CA SER A 486 3.77 13.43 27.79
C SER A 486 4.65 14.59 27.32
N LYS A 487 4.46 15.07 26.06
CA LYS A 487 5.28 16.12 25.46
C LYS A 487 4.72 17.53 25.66
N TYR A 488 3.41 17.66 25.70
CA TYR A 488 2.72 18.94 25.81
C TYR A 488 1.73 18.93 26.99
N HIS A 489 1.51 20.07 27.61
CA HIS A 489 0.44 20.24 28.58
C HIS A 489 -0.89 20.42 27.83
N LEU A 490 -1.64 19.35 27.75
CA LEU A 490 -2.90 19.26 27.03
C LEU A 490 -4.04 18.88 27.97
N LYS A 491 -5.25 19.28 27.61
CA LYS A 491 -6.47 18.85 28.29
C LYS A 491 -7.54 18.41 27.31
N TYR A 492 -8.33 17.43 27.71
CA TYR A 492 -9.58 17.11 27.03
C TYR A 492 -10.63 18.15 27.34
N LEU A 493 -11.38 18.58 26.35
CA LEU A 493 -12.61 19.31 26.57
C LEU A 493 -13.69 18.39 27.15
N ALA A 494 -14.42 18.86 28.16
CA ALA A 494 -15.58 18.14 28.66
C ALA A 494 -16.63 18.01 27.55
N ASP A 495 -17.23 16.84 27.42
CA ASP A 495 -18.29 16.54 26.46
C ASP A 495 -19.59 16.16 27.16
N PRO A 496 -20.38 17.13 27.60
CA PRO A 496 -21.66 16.89 28.33
C PRO A 496 -22.68 16.10 27.53
N LYS A 497 -22.58 16.11 26.17
CA LYS A 497 -23.50 15.38 25.29
C LYS A 497 -22.99 13.97 24.93
N GLU A 498 -21.82 13.59 25.42
CA GLU A 498 -21.20 12.26 25.20
C GLU A 498 -21.08 11.86 23.72
N THR A 499 -20.82 12.83 22.88
CA THR A 499 -20.71 12.62 21.43
C THR A 499 -19.44 11.87 21.05
N MET A 500 -18.35 12.07 21.85
CA MET A 500 -17.06 11.38 21.70
C MET A 500 -16.98 10.08 22.54
N GLY A 501 -18.01 9.76 23.34
CA GLY A 501 -18.03 8.62 24.25
C GLY A 501 -17.45 8.92 25.64
N LYS A 502 -17.57 7.94 26.56
CA LYS A 502 -17.15 8.10 27.98
C LYS A 502 -15.76 7.53 28.29
N GLY A 503 -15.29 6.64 27.49
CA GLY A 503 -14.08 5.87 27.67
C GLY A 503 -14.24 4.47 27.09
N GLU A 504 -13.13 3.88 26.69
CA GLU A 504 -13.14 2.60 25.99
C GLU A 504 -11.91 1.77 26.36
N ASN A 505 -11.84 0.58 25.80
CA ASN A 505 -10.69 -0.31 25.93
C ASN A 505 -10.18 -0.65 24.53
N ILE A 506 -8.88 -0.88 24.43
CA ILE A 506 -8.30 -1.46 23.23
C ILE A 506 -8.36 -2.97 23.41
N GLN A 507 -8.90 -3.68 22.43
CA GLN A 507 -9.14 -5.12 22.49
C GLN A 507 -8.40 -5.86 21.39
N THR A 508 -8.03 -7.08 21.68
CA THR A 508 -7.48 -8.02 20.71
C THR A 508 -8.63 -8.73 19.99
N PHE A 509 -8.53 -8.85 18.68
CA PHE A 509 -9.46 -9.66 17.88
C PHE A 509 -8.70 -10.46 16.84
N THR A 510 -9.27 -11.61 16.47
CA THR A 510 -8.63 -12.58 15.58
C THR A 510 -9.59 -13.03 14.49
N ARG A 511 -9.04 -13.63 13.45
CA ARG A 511 -9.85 -14.40 12.51
C ARG A 511 -10.59 -15.52 13.23
N LYS A 512 -11.75 -15.86 12.72
CA LYS A 512 -12.55 -16.94 13.29
C LYS A 512 -11.80 -18.27 13.27
N GLY A 513 -11.87 -19.00 14.37
CA GLY A 513 -11.25 -20.32 14.48
C GLY A 513 -9.74 -20.30 14.77
N LEU A 514 -9.08 -19.16 14.97
CA LEU A 514 -7.64 -19.11 15.24
C LEU A 514 -7.22 -19.92 16.46
N LYS A 515 -8.02 -19.90 17.55
CA LYS A 515 -7.73 -20.66 18.77
C LYS A 515 -7.75 -22.17 18.54
N GLN A 516 -8.56 -22.66 17.58
CA GLN A 516 -8.62 -24.07 17.20
C GLN A 516 -7.42 -24.45 16.33
N ASP A 517 -7.10 -23.62 15.33
CA ASP A 517 -6.02 -23.87 14.38
C ASP A 517 -4.64 -23.75 15.04
N ASN A 518 -4.50 -22.81 15.96
CA ASN A 518 -3.26 -22.49 16.66
C ASN A 518 -3.52 -22.15 18.13
N PRO A 519 -3.73 -23.18 18.99
CA PRO A 519 -4.05 -22.97 20.39
C PRO A 519 -2.98 -22.18 21.17
N LYS A 520 -1.70 -22.41 20.85
CA LYS A 520 -0.58 -21.68 21.49
C LYS A 520 -0.62 -20.21 21.19
N LEU A 521 -0.75 -19.83 19.92
CA LEU A 521 -0.87 -18.43 19.50
C LEU A 521 -2.14 -17.82 20.10
N GLY A 522 -3.28 -18.53 20.01
CA GLY A 522 -4.55 -18.07 20.58
C GLY A 522 -4.44 -17.75 22.08
N LYS A 523 -3.68 -18.55 22.85
CA LYS A 523 -3.41 -18.31 24.27
C LYS A 523 -2.57 -17.05 24.48
N VAL A 524 -1.51 -16.86 23.72
CA VAL A 524 -0.65 -15.67 23.81
C VAL A 524 -1.44 -14.39 23.50
N LEU A 525 -2.22 -14.40 22.43
CA LEU A 525 -3.05 -13.26 22.03
C LEU A 525 -4.14 -12.93 23.07
N ASP A 526 -4.71 -13.94 23.72
CA ASP A 526 -5.71 -13.77 24.77
C ASP A 526 -5.11 -13.19 26.05
N LYS A 527 -3.86 -13.55 26.34
CA LYS A 527 -3.13 -13.08 27.53
C LYS A 527 -2.35 -11.78 27.30
N PHE A 528 -2.17 -11.36 26.06
CA PHE A 528 -1.48 -10.11 25.76
C PHE A 528 -2.20 -8.93 26.43
N HIS A 529 -1.53 -8.28 27.35
CA HIS A 529 -2.01 -7.07 28.02
C HIS A 529 -0.84 -6.22 28.50
N TRP A 530 -1.08 -4.94 28.62
CA TRP A 530 -0.14 -3.96 29.16
C TRP A 530 -0.88 -2.73 29.69
N THR A 531 -0.15 -1.79 30.28
CA THR A 531 -0.70 -0.56 30.86
C THR A 531 -0.60 0.61 29.88
N LYS A 532 -1.28 1.72 30.22
CA LYS A 532 -1.14 2.98 29.46
C LYS A 532 0.30 3.50 29.49
N ASP A 533 0.94 3.46 30.67
CA ASP A 533 2.30 3.93 30.85
C ASP A 533 3.30 3.12 30.03
N ASP A 534 3.08 1.79 29.92
CA ASP A 534 3.86 0.92 29.05
C ASP A 534 3.77 1.36 27.58
N MET A 535 2.55 1.54 27.07
CA MET A 535 2.31 1.96 25.69
C MET A 535 2.91 3.35 25.43
N GLU A 536 2.69 4.33 26.33
CA GLU A 536 3.21 5.69 26.20
C GLU A 536 4.75 5.69 26.20
N SER A 537 5.39 4.85 27.00
CA SER A 537 6.85 4.74 27.03
C SER A 537 7.44 4.26 25.72
N VAL A 538 6.81 3.27 25.08
CA VAL A 538 7.22 2.77 23.75
C VAL A 538 6.96 3.83 22.67
N MET A 539 5.79 4.47 22.67
CA MET A 539 5.48 5.55 21.73
C MET A 539 6.46 6.72 21.85
N LEU A 540 6.80 7.11 23.08
CA LEU A 540 7.76 8.19 23.32
C LEU A 540 9.16 7.83 22.84
N ALA A 541 9.59 6.58 22.99
CA ALA A 541 10.86 6.09 22.45
C ALA A 541 10.90 6.15 20.93
N ILE A 542 9.79 5.81 20.26
CA ILE A 542 9.64 5.91 18.81
C ILE A 542 9.69 7.39 18.38
N GLN A 543 8.93 8.25 19.04
CA GLN A 543 8.91 9.69 18.76
C GLN A 543 10.28 10.37 18.95
N ASN A 544 11.12 9.84 19.84
CA ASN A 544 12.49 10.28 20.06
C ASN A 544 13.50 9.67 19.08
N GLY A 545 13.04 9.04 18.00
CA GLY A 545 13.85 8.57 16.88
C GLY A 545 14.32 7.11 16.94
N LYS A 546 13.84 6.30 17.90
CA LYS A 546 14.06 4.85 17.84
C LYS A 546 13.15 4.22 16.80
N SER A 547 13.65 3.22 16.07
CA SER A 547 12.75 2.43 15.22
C SER A 547 11.71 1.69 16.09
N PRO A 548 10.48 1.49 15.62
CA PRO A 548 9.43 0.80 16.38
C PRO A 548 9.87 -0.58 16.89
N LYS A 549 10.60 -1.33 16.07
CA LYS A 549 11.17 -2.62 16.44
C LYS A 549 12.19 -2.51 17.58
N ALA A 550 13.09 -1.51 17.53
CA ALA A 550 14.09 -1.31 18.58
C ALA A 550 13.44 -0.84 19.90
N ALA A 551 12.45 0.05 19.84
CA ALA A 551 11.69 0.49 21.01
C ALA A 551 10.96 -0.68 21.67
N ALA A 552 10.32 -1.54 20.90
CA ALA A 552 9.66 -2.76 21.37
C ALA A 552 10.64 -3.74 22.01
N ALA A 553 11.79 -4.00 21.38
CA ALA A 553 12.82 -4.90 21.92
C ALA A 553 13.39 -4.39 23.25
N ASP A 554 13.62 -3.10 23.38
CA ASP A 554 14.11 -2.48 24.63
C ASP A 554 13.07 -2.58 25.75
N TRP A 555 11.79 -2.33 25.42
CA TRP A 555 10.69 -2.47 26.38
C TRP A 555 10.56 -3.93 26.86
N LEU A 556 10.59 -4.91 25.96
CA LEU A 556 10.53 -6.34 26.32
C LEU A 556 11.68 -6.77 27.23
N LYS A 557 12.89 -6.22 27.06
CA LYS A 557 14.02 -6.50 27.96
C LYS A 557 13.74 -6.03 29.39
N SER A 558 13.15 -4.84 29.54
CA SER A 558 12.85 -4.26 30.85
C SER A 558 11.61 -4.86 31.51
N HIS A 559 10.68 -5.41 30.72
CA HIS A 559 9.39 -5.98 31.18
C HIS A 559 9.29 -7.49 30.94
N LYS A 560 10.43 -8.19 30.99
CA LYS A 560 10.52 -9.62 30.66
C LYS A 560 9.50 -10.48 31.42
N LYS A 561 9.30 -10.24 32.72
CA LYS A 561 8.33 -11.01 33.53
C LYS A 561 6.92 -10.88 33.01
N LEU A 562 6.51 -9.70 32.59
CA LEU A 562 5.18 -9.46 32.00
C LEU A 562 5.08 -10.16 30.65
N ALA A 563 6.06 -9.99 29.78
CA ALA A 563 6.09 -10.60 28.46
C ALA A 563 6.07 -12.15 28.53
N ASP A 564 6.87 -12.73 29.41
CA ASP A 564 6.89 -14.19 29.63
C ASP A 564 5.52 -14.72 30.11
N SER A 565 4.78 -13.95 30.92
CA SER A 565 3.46 -14.34 31.42
C SER A 565 2.39 -14.54 30.34
N TRP A 566 2.59 -13.97 29.16
CA TRP A 566 1.68 -14.17 28.02
C TRP A 566 1.77 -15.58 27.45
N TYR A 567 2.89 -16.29 27.71
CA TYR A 567 3.16 -17.65 27.21
C TYR A 567 2.87 -18.75 28.24
N ASP A 568 2.71 -18.41 29.53
CA ASP A 568 2.33 -19.34 30.59
C ASP A 568 0.87 -19.81 30.45
#